data_6a4ac1e7a02e0a2f243921bc7d4321fb
#
_entry.id   6a4ac1e7a02e0a2f243921bc7d4321fb
#
_cell.length_a   1.000
_cell.length_b   1.000
_cell.length_c   1.000
_cell.angle_alpha   90.00
_cell.angle_beta   90.00
_cell.angle_gamma   90.00
#
_symmetry.space_group_name_H-M   'P 1'
#
loop_
_entity.id
_entity.type
_entity.pdbx_description
1 polymer ?
#
loop_
_entity_poly.entity_id
_entity_poly.type
_entity_poly.pdbx_seq_one_letter_code
_entity_poly.pdbx_strand_id
1 'polypeptide(L)'
;MDPMNLTINGETQISSAETLGALVERLGMKPDRVAIELNREIVPRDQWPQTPLHDGDHLEIVHFVGGGSGYARPSPGASSPGGAN
;
A
#
# COMPACT_ATOMS: atom_id res chain seq x y z
N MET A 1 -8.17 1.85 20.74
CA MET A 1 -7.01 2.04 19.94
C MET A 1 -6.66 3.46 19.85
N ASP A 2 -5.41 3.77 20.10
CA ASP A 2 -4.97 5.15 20.08
C ASP A 2 -4.74 5.58 18.64
N PRO A 3 -5.17 6.78 18.29
CA PRO A 3 -4.84 7.30 16.98
C PRO A 3 -3.35 7.55 16.83
N MET A 4 -2.88 7.43 15.62
CA MET A 4 -1.48 7.67 15.34
C MET A 4 -1.36 8.56 14.13
N ASN A 5 -0.23 9.26 14.04
CA ASN A 5 0.05 10.12 12.90
C ASN A 5 0.79 9.31 11.86
N LEU A 6 0.24 9.31 10.66
CA LEU A 6 0.87 8.64 9.53
C LEU A 6 1.10 9.68 8.44
N THR A 7 2.21 9.56 7.74
CA THR A 7 2.44 10.39 6.58
C THR A 7 2.17 9.55 5.35
N ILE A 8 1.16 9.91 4.59
CA ILE A 8 0.74 9.14 3.42
C ILE A 8 0.89 10.04 2.21
N ASN A 9 1.78 9.65 1.31
CA ASN A 9 2.07 10.44 0.11
C ASN A 9 2.38 11.89 0.46
N GLY A 10 3.16 12.08 1.51
CA GLY A 10 3.60 13.41 1.91
C GLY A 10 2.64 14.18 2.77
N GLU A 11 1.47 13.63 3.09
CA GLU A 11 0.49 14.33 3.90
C GLU A 11 0.28 13.60 5.22
N THR A 12 0.27 14.36 6.30
CA THR A 12 0.04 13.77 7.62
C THR A 12 -1.45 13.51 7.80
N GLN A 13 -1.78 12.30 8.21
CA GLN A 13 -3.14 11.90 8.50
C GLN A 13 -3.18 11.17 9.83
N ILE A 14 -4.31 11.27 10.50
CA ILE A 14 -4.50 10.60 11.78
C ILE A 14 -5.35 9.37 11.53
N SER A 15 -4.91 8.24 12.05
CA SER A 15 -5.62 6.98 11.84
C SER A 15 -5.51 6.12 13.08
N SER A 16 -6.54 5.33 13.32
CA SER A 16 -6.50 4.32 14.36
C SER A 16 -6.44 2.91 13.79
N ALA A 17 -6.13 2.79 12.50
CA ALA A 17 -5.94 1.49 11.88
C ALA A 17 -4.70 0.84 12.47
N GLU A 18 -4.81 -0.42 12.85
CA GLU A 18 -3.69 -1.10 13.49
C GLU A 18 -2.75 -1.76 12.50
N THR A 19 -3.26 -2.12 11.34
CA THR A 19 -2.46 -2.79 10.33
C THR A 19 -2.60 -2.08 9.01
N LEU A 20 -1.67 -2.38 8.12
CA LEU A 20 -1.71 -1.81 6.78
C LEU A 20 -2.98 -2.23 6.06
N GLY A 21 -3.40 -3.49 6.23
CA GLY A 21 -4.65 -3.94 5.62
C GLY A 21 -5.85 -3.17 6.10
N ALA A 22 -5.92 -2.90 7.41
CA ALA A 22 -7.01 -2.12 7.96
C ALA A 22 -6.99 -0.69 7.42
N LEU A 23 -5.81 -0.13 7.24
CA LEU A 23 -5.70 1.22 6.71
C LEU A 23 -6.25 1.29 5.28
N VAL A 24 -5.88 0.33 4.45
CA VAL A 24 -6.35 0.30 3.06
C VAL A 24 -7.87 0.22 3.03
N GLU A 25 -8.45 -0.59 3.90
CA GLU A 25 -9.90 -0.68 3.99
C GLU A 25 -10.53 0.64 4.37
N ARG A 26 -9.95 1.31 5.36
CA ARG A 26 -10.52 2.58 5.82
C ARG A 26 -10.41 3.68 4.79
N LEU A 27 -9.38 3.62 3.96
CA LEU A 27 -9.22 4.60 2.89
C LEU A 27 -10.12 4.30 1.69
N GLY A 28 -10.79 3.15 1.70
CA GLY A 28 -11.68 2.80 0.62
C GLY A 28 -10.98 2.40 -0.66
N MET A 29 -9.74 2.02 -0.55
CA MET A 29 -8.97 1.62 -1.71
C MET A 29 -9.16 0.16 -2.02
N LYS A 30 -9.04 -0.20 -3.28
CA LYS A 30 -9.10 -1.59 -3.69
C LYS A 30 -7.71 -2.18 -3.64
N PRO A 31 -7.50 -3.24 -2.86
CA PRO A 31 -6.14 -3.76 -2.68
C PRO A 31 -5.45 -4.15 -3.97
N ASP A 32 -6.21 -4.65 -4.96
CA ASP A 32 -5.61 -5.07 -6.21
C ASP A 32 -5.31 -3.91 -7.14
N ARG A 33 -5.56 -2.69 -6.71
CA ARG A 33 -5.34 -1.52 -7.54
C ARG A 33 -4.26 -0.61 -6.99
N VAL A 34 -3.60 -0.98 -5.90
CA VAL A 34 -2.60 -0.12 -5.28
C VAL A 34 -1.37 -0.93 -4.92
N ALA A 35 -0.24 -0.25 -4.90
CA ALA A 35 1.00 -0.75 -4.34
C ALA A 35 1.41 0.16 -3.20
N ILE A 36 1.99 -0.41 -2.16
CA ILE A 36 2.30 0.35 -0.96
C ILE A 36 3.73 0.12 -0.51
N GLU A 37 4.41 1.24 -0.23
CA GLU A 37 5.69 1.22 0.47
C GLU A 37 5.45 1.71 1.89
N LEU A 38 6.01 1.01 2.84
CA LEU A 38 5.98 1.41 4.24
C LEU A 38 7.41 1.65 4.67
N ASN A 39 7.71 2.90 5.01
CA ASN A 39 9.05 3.30 5.42
C ASN A 39 10.09 2.86 4.39
N ARG A 40 9.74 3.10 3.11
CA ARG A 40 10.62 2.86 1.95
C ARG A 40 10.78 1.39 1.59
N GLU A 41 9.93 0.53 2.14
CA GLU A 41 9.97 -0.88 1.77
C GLU A 41 8.64 -1.29 1.20
N ILE A 42 8.67 -1.95 0.06
CA ILE A 42 7.44 -2.43 -0.56
C ILE A 42 6.90 -3.59 0.28
N VAL A 43 5.61 -3.51 0.60
CA VAL A 43 4.96 -4.55 1.38
C VAL A 43 4.05 -5.33 0.44
N PRO A 44 4.30 -6.63 0.25
CA PRO A 44 3.41 -7.44 -0.59
C PRO A 44 1.99 -7.44 -0.05
N ARG A 45 1.03 -7.48 -0.97
CA ARG A 45 -0.37 -7.34 -0.60
C ARG A 45 -0.81 -8.39 0.42
N ASP A 46 -0.34 -9.62 0.26
CA ASP A 46 -0.76 -10.70 1.15
C ASP A 46 -0.22 -10.53 2.56
N GLN A 47 0.68 -9.59 2.79
CA GLN A 47 1.18 -9.33 4.12
C GLN A 47 0.55 -8.12 4.79
N TRP A 48 -0.27 -7.37 4.07
CA TRP A 48 -0.87 -6.17 4.63
C TRP A 48 -1.66 -6.44 5.91
N PRO A 49 -2.47 -7.49 5.99
CA PRO A 49 -3.24 -7.72 7.22
C PRO A 49 -2.37 -7.99 8.44
N GLN A 50 -1.13 -8.40 8.23
CA GLN A 50 -0.22 -8.74 9.31
C GLN A 50 0.83 -7.67 9.56
N THR A 51 0.81 -6.60 8.80
CA THR A 51 1.83 -5.55 8.90
C THR A 51 1.33 -4.48 9.85
N PRO A 52 1.93 -4.37 11.03
CA PRO A 52 1.47 -3.37 12.00
C PRO A 52 1.90 -1.97 11.58
N LEU A 53 1.09 -1.00 11.97
CA LEU A 53 1.40 0.41 11.77
C LEU A 53 1.78 1.03 13.09
N HIS A 54 2.67 2.00 13.04
CA HIS A 54 3.15 2.71 14.22
C HIS A 54 3.09 4.20 13.99
N ASP A 55 2.97 4.94 15.07
CA ASP A 55 2.95 6.39 15.01
C ASP A 55 4.22 6.87 14.32
N GLY A 56 4.06 7.76 13.37
CA GLY A 56 5.20 8.30 12.63
C GLY A 56 5.56 7.55 11.36
N ASP A 57 4.85 6.48 11.05
CA ASP A 57 5.16 5.73 9.84
C ASP A 57 4.90 6.56 8.58
N HIS A 58 5.72 6.30 7.57
CA HIS A 58 5.62 6.94 6.26
C HIS A 58 5.19 5.91 5.23
N LEU A 59 4.17 6.26 4.46
CA LEU A 59 3.64 5.39 3.43
C LEU A 59 3.61 6.10 2.10
N GLU A 60 3.89 5.35 1.05
CA GLU A 60 3.69 5.79 -0.32
C GLU A 60 2.71 4.83 -0.97
N ILE A 61 1.62 5.36 -1.47
CA ILE A 61 0.59 4.53 -2.08
C ILE A 61 0.44 4.96 -3.53
N VAL A 62 0.62 4.01 -4.43
CA VAL A 62 0.52 4.27 -5.86
C VAL A 62 -0.69 3.53 -6.40
N HIS A 63 -1.55 4.25 -7.11
CA HIS A 63 -2.71 3.64 -7.74
C HIS A 63 -2.36 3.25 -9.16
N PHE A 64 -2.82 2.06 -9.55
CA PHE A 64 -2.73 1.65 -10.94
C PHE A 64 -3.99 2.08 -11.65
N VAL A 65 -3.82 2.70 -12.81
CA VAL A 65 -4.98 3.11 -13.56
C VAL A 65 -5.07 2.29 -14.82
N GLY A 66 -6.22 2.26 -15.37
CA GLY A 66 -6.36 1.68 -16.64
C GLY A 66 -6.44 0.23 -16.65
N GLY A 67 -6.99 -0.37 -15.94
CA GLY A 67 -7.33 -1.69 -16.16
C GLY A 67 -6.30 -2.50 -16.71
N GLY A 68 -5.34 -2.39 -16.38
CA GLY A 68 -4.50 -3.33 -16.69
C GLY A 68 -3.72 -3.30 -17.75
N SER A 69 -3.55 -2.72 -18.25
CA SER A 69 -2.73 -2.87 -19.11
C SER A 69 -1.48 -2.59 -18.72
N GLY A 70 -0.94 -2.84 -18.84
CA GLY A 70 0.06 -2.67 -18.70
C GLY A 70 0.91 -2.24 -17.98
N TYR A 71 1.40 -2.41 -17.56
CA TYR A 71 2.28 -2.01 -16.93
C TYR A 71 2.84 -2.88 -16.15
N ALA A 72 3.02 -3.28 -16.42
CA ALA A 72 3.25 -3.91 -15.87
C ALA A 72 3.95 -4.34 -15.33
N ARG A 73 4.31 -4.65 -15.27
CA ARG A 73 4.82 -5.24 -14.76
C ARG A 73 5.56 -5.27 -14.22
N PRO A 74 5.78 -5.34 -14.29
CA PRO A 74 6.39 -5.66 -13.65
C PRO A 74 6.64 -6.11 -13.07
N SER A 75 6.61 -6.54 -13.33
CA SER A 75 6.63 -7.04 -12.61
C SER A 75 7.19 -7.42 -12.32
N PRO A 76 7.48 -7.62 -12.48
CA PRO A 76 7.89 -8.14 -12.04
C PRO A 76 8.11 -8.56 -11.71
N GLY A 77 8.24 -8.72 -12.00
CA GLY A 77 8.08 -9.07 -11.50
C GLY A 77 7.94 -9.03 -11.64
N ALA A 78 8.03 -9.11 -12.11
CA ALA A 78 7.68 -9.10 -12.15
C ALA A 78 7.68 -9.12 -12.60
N SER A 79 7.88 -9.29 -13.02
CA SER A 79 7.67 -9.41 -13.22
C SER A 79 7.54 -9.39 -13.70
N SER A 80 7.55 -9.49 -14.23
CA SER A 80 7.19 -9.66 -14.44
C SER A 80 6.92 -9.68 -14.80
N PRO A 81 6.95 -9.68 -15.34
CA PRO A 81 6.39 -9.82 -15.50
C PRO A 81 5.96 -10.07 -15.60
N GLY A 82 5.85 -10.13 -16.04
CA GLY A 82 5.19 -10.42 -15.82
C GLY A 82 4.75 -10.34 -15.82
N GLY A 83 4.71 -10.45 -16.20
CA GLY A 83 4.18 -10.45 -16.00
C GLY A 83 3.92 -10.18 -16.11
N ALA A 84 3.94 -10.37 -16.46
CA ALA A 84 3.58 -10.19 -16.39
C ALA A 84 3.51 -10.13 -16.57
N ASN A 85 3.39 -10.29 -16.82
CA ASN A 85 3.10 -10.29 -16.80
C ASN A 85 3.12 -10.43 -16.81
#